data_b1f7cb8bfe88abe456600ca152f70ec4
#
_entry.id   b1f7cb8bfe88abe456600ca152f70ec4
#
_cell.length_a   1.000
_cell.length_b   1.000
_cell.length_c   1.000
_cell.angle_alpha   90.00
_cell.angle_beta   90.00
_cell.angle_gamma   90.00
#
_symmetry.space_group_name_H-M   'P 1'
#
loop_
_entity.id
_entity.type
_entity.pdbx_description
1 polymer ?
#
loop_
_entity_poly.entity_id
_entity_poly.type
_entity_poly.pdbx_seq_one_letter_code
_entity_poly.pdbx_strand_id
1 'polypeptide(L)'
;MRPVHRIFLFVCFAFFTVNLFAQTGTKHYKIAVFAPIYLDSVFDGDTYKAGINNLPKSVLPGLDFYNGVMMAIDSLQLEGAAIEVKIYDTKSASFNSMIQKNELNDVSLIIASFTNRAEIKSLAGIALLKKIPLISSTFPNDGGVNNNPYFVVINSTLRTHCEELYKHLQKYYATGNIVMFQKKGLVEDMIQSVFNESAKTTASIPLKIKTVELSDTFNTRNVLFALDSTKKNVVICGTINEAFGLRLVRALSSSPEFLSVAIGMPTWDGIKDLDKPDCKGIEIIYSSPYNPSRTDKTSVSFIANYKLKYSGRPSDMAFKGFESMYHFTKLLLAHDQNSINFLSEKNYKLFNDFDIRAVKNRSTNNTDYLENRKLYFIKKADGSIKSVN
;
A
#
# COMPACT_ATOMS: atom_id res chain seq x y z
N MET A 1 67.96 -23.73 22.13
CA MET A 1 66.64 -23.27 22.59
C MET A 1 65.81 -24.48 23.00
N ARG A 2 65.38 -24.50 24.26
CA ARG A 2 64.67 -25.65 24.86
C ARG A 2 63.32 -25.86 24.19
N PRO A 3 62.84 -27.08 23.98
CA PRO A 3 61.60 -27.35 23.26
C PRO A 3 60.33 -26.63 23.82
N VAL A 4 60.33 -26.31 25.11
CA VAL A 4 59.28 -25.59 25.82
C VAL A 4 59.10 -24.16 25.27
N HIS A 5 60.15 -23.45 24.85
CA HIS A 5 60.09 -22.12 24.30
C HIS A 5 59.47 -22.10 22.87
N ARG A 6 59.66 -23.18 22.10
CA ARG A 6 59.06 -23.33 20.76
C ARG A 6 57.54 -23.61 20.81
N ILE A 7 57.10 -24.40 21.81
CA ILE A 7 55.69 -24.67 22.06
C ILE A 7 54.97 -23.41 22.54
N PHE A 8 55.60 -22.61 23.45
CA PHE A 8 55.01 -21.36 23.93
C PHE A 8 54.87 -20.31 22.82
N LEU A 9 55.84 -20.21 21.90
CA LEU A 9 55.77 -19.30 20.77
C LEU A 9 54.70 -19.73 19.75
N PHE A 10 54.50 -21.04 19.57
CA PHE A 10 53.45 -21.57 18.66
C PHE A 10 52.04 -21.36 19.22
N VAL A 11 51.84 -21.51 20.54
CA VAL A 11 50.58 -21.24 21.23
C VAL A 11 50.26 -19.76 21.21
N CYS A 12 51.20 -18.85 21.44
CA CYS A 12 50.98 -17.40 21.32
C CYS A 12 50.65 -16.97 19.89
N PHE A 13 51.25 -17.60 18.86
CA PHE A 13 50.94 -17.29 17.45
C PHE A 13 49.57 -17.81 17.06
N ALA A 14 49.10 -18.97 17.57
CA ALA A 14 47.76 -19.50 17.37
C ALA A 14 46.69 -18.62 18.04
N PHE A 15 46.97 -18.04 19.21
CA PHE A 15 46.05 -17.07 19.86
C PHE A 15 45.94 -15.75 19.11
N PHE A 16 46.98 -15.30 18.41
CA PHE A 16 46.93 -14.08 17.59
C PHE A 16 46.15 -14.27 16.30
N THR A 17 46.13 -15.47 15.71
CA THR A 17 45.38 -15.73 14.46
C THR A 17 43.89 -15.90 14.71
N VAL A 18 43.45 -16.31 15.90
CA VAL A 18 42.01 -16.45 16.25
C VAL A 18 41.32 -15.08 16.39
N ASN A 19 42.07 -14.03 16.78
CA ASN A 19 41.49 -12.68 16.91
C ASN A 19 41.37 -11.90 15.60
N LEU A 20 41.91 -12.39 14.47
CA LEU A 20 41.83 -11.72 13.17
C LEU A 20 40.53 -12.04 12.42
N PHE A 21 39.72 -13.01 12.86
CA PHE A 21 38.42 -13.34 12.24
C PHE A 21 37.23 -12.66 12.93
N ALA A 22 37.43 -11.85 13.96
CA ALA A 22 36.35 -11.28 14.76
C ALA A 22 35.96 -9.83 14.39
N GLN A 23 36.46 -9.29 13.28
CA GLN A 23 36.02 -7.98 12.78
C GLN A 23 35.47 -8.07 11.36
N THR A 24 34.44 -8.87 11.16
CA THR A 24 33.45 -8.52 10.12
C THR A 24 32.72 -7.32 10.68
N GLY A 25 33.16 -6.12 10.31
CA GLY A 25 32.45 -4.90 10.65
C GLY A 25 30.98 -5.09 10.25
N THR A 26 30.08 -4.96 11.22
CA THR A 26 28.64 -5.03 10.95
C THR A 26 28.32 -4.01 9.86
N LYS A 27 27.88 -4.50 8.70
CA LYS A 27 27.54 -3.63 7.58
C LYS A 27 26.40 -2.72 8.02
N HIS A 28 26.64 -1.41 7.99
CA HIS A 28 25.64 -0.39 8.28
C HIS A 28 24.89 -0.02 7.00
N TYR A 29 23.57 -0.06 7.06
CA TYR A 29 22.71 0.34 5.94
C TYR A 29 22.09 1.70 6.19
N LYS A 30 22.12 2.57 5.16
CA LYS A 30 21.46 3.87 5.19
C LYS A 30 20.09 3.77 4.51
N ILE A 31 19.07 4.24 5.20
CA ILE A 31 17.69 4.22 4.73
C ILE A 31 17.17 5.66 4.69
N ALA A 32 16.61 6.04 3.57
CA ALA A 32 15.94 7.33 3.42
C ALA A 32 14.42 7.15 3.48
N VAL A 33 13.76 7.90 4.35
CA VAL A 33 12.30 7.92 4.48
C VAL A 33 11.77 9.27 4.05
N PHE A 34 10.77 9.27 3.18
CA PHE A 34 10.10 10.47 2.68
C PHE A 34 8.64 10.48 3.12
N ALA A 35 8.22 11.53 3.82
CA ALA A 35 6.86 11.69 4.30
C ALA A 35 6.38 13.14 4.15
N PRO A 36 5.08 13.38 3.89
CA PRO A 36 4.52 14.73 3.78
C PRO A 36 4.20 15.28 5.18
N ILE A 37 5.23 15.70 5.92
CA ILE A 37 5.12 16.12 7.33
C ILE A 37 4.66 17.59 7.44
N TYR A 38 4.94 18.41 6.42
CA TYR A 38 4.55 19.84 6.37
C TYR A 38 5.19 20.70 7.46
N LEU A 39 6.44 20.42 7.83
CA LEU A 39 7.14 21.15 8.91
C LEU A 39 7.15 22.66 8.67
N ASP A 40 7.49 23.12 7.46
CA ASP A 40 7.54 24.55 7.11
C ASP A 40 6.17 25.24 7.21
N SER A 41 5.08 24.47 7.14
CA SER A 41 3.71 24.99 7.26
C SER A 41 3.27 25.16 8.71
N VAL A 42 3.78 24.32 9.62
CA VAL A 42 3.35 24.29 11.03
C VAL A 42 4.36 24.92 11.98
N PHE A 43 5.62 25.10 11.57
CA PHE A 43 6.67 25.73 12.35
C PHE A 43 7.23 27.00 11.65
N ASP A 44 7.73 27.92 12.46
CA ASP A 44 8.59 29.05 12.08
C ASP A 44 9.85 28.95 12.94
N GLY A 45 10.95 28.43 12.36
CA GLY A 45 12.06 27.94 13.15
C GLY A 45 11.57 26.89 14.17
N ASP A 46 11.80 27.13 15.43
CA ASP A 46 11.37 26.27 16.54
C ASP A 46 9.98 26.61 17.10
N THR A 47 9.29 27.63 16.53
CA THR A 47 8.01 28.11 17.04
C THR A 47 6.85 27.48 16.29
N TYR A 48 5.93 26.82 17.00
CA TYR A 48 4.71 26.25 16.44
C TYR A 48 3.70 27.34 16.11
N LYS A 49 3.25 27.43 14.85
CA LYS A 49 2.37 28.50 14.33
C LYS A 49 0.88 28.32 14.64
N ALA A 50 0.41 27.08 14.73
CA ALA A 50 -1.03 26.79 14.72
C ALA A 50 -1.72 26.86 16.09
N GLY A 51 -1.00 27.26 17.17
CA GLY A 51 -1.52 27.29 18.55
C GLY A 51 -1.67 25.88 19.16
N ILE A 52 -1.66 25.82 20.48
CA ILE A 52 -1.40 24.62 21.29
C ILE A 52 -2.37 23.45 21.01
N ASN A 53 -3.56 23.70 20.45
CA ASN A 53 -4.59 22.67 20.28
C ASN A 53 -5.04 22.40 18.83
N ASN A 54 -4.37 22.97 17.82
CA ASN A 54 -4.85 22.91 16.43
C ASN A 54 -3.79 22.35 15.47
N LEU A 55 -3.71 21.03 15.37
CA LEU A 55 -2.95 20.41 14.28
C LEU A 55 -3.79 20.40 12.99
N PRO A 56 -3.31 21.01 11.88
CA PRO A 56 -4.04 20.98 10.61
C PRO A 56 -4.32 19.55 10.15
N LYS A 57 -5.54 19.28 9.72
CA LYS A 57 -5.94 17.92 9.27
C LYS A 57 -5.10 17.40 8.09
N SER A 58 -4.56 18.30 7.26
CA SER A 58 -3.67 17.96 6.14
C SER A 58 -2.34 17.33 6.57
N VAL A 59 -1.87 17.64 7.79
CA VAL A 59 -0.62 17.13 8.35
C VAL A 59 -0.77 15.72 8.91
N LEU A 60 -1.97 15.38 9.41
CA LEU A 60 -2.21 14.12 10.12
C LEU A 60 -1.77 12.86 9.38
N PRO A 61 -2.06 12.69 8.07
CA PRO A 61 -1.65 11.47 7.38
C PRO A 61 -0.12 11.28 7.33
N GLY A 62 0.62 12.37 7.06
CA GLY A 62 2.08 12.34 7.02
C GLY A 62 2.70 12.12 8.41
N LEU A 63 2.15 12.78 9.42
CA LEU A 63 2.59 12.63 10.81
C LEU A 63 2.34 11.21 11.32
N ASP A 64 1.18 10.63 11.04
CA ASP A 64 0.87 9.25 11.44
C ASP A 64 1.79 8.24 10.73
N PHE A 65 2.06 8.44 9.43
CA PHE A 65 3.05 7.63 8.72
C PHE A 65 4.42 7.72 9.38
N TYR A 66 4.88 8.94 9.67
CA TYR A 66 6.14 9.19 10.39
C TYR A 66 6.15 8.50 11.76
N ASN A 67 5.10 8.61 12.55
CA ASN A 67 5.00 7.96 13.86
C ASN A 67 5.12 6.43 13.75
N GLY A 68 4.49 5.84 12.73
CA GLY A 68 4.64 4.42 12.42
C GLY A 68 6.08 4.04 12.09
N VAL A 69 6.75 4.83 11.24
CA VAL A 69 8.17 4.65 10.90
C VAL A 69 9.06 4.71 12.16
N MET A 70 8.84 5.70 13.04
CA MET A 70 9.62 5.84 14.27
C MET A 70 9.46 4.63 15.21
N MET A 71 8.26 4.08 15.33
CA MET A 71 8.04 2.85 16.12
C MET A 71 8.74 1.63 15.49
N ALA A 72 8.82 1.56 14.16
CA ALA A 72 9.55 0.50 13.49
C ALA A 72 11.06 0.63 13.71
N ILE A 73 11.60 1.86 13.68
CA ILE A 73 13.02 2.14 14.00
C ILE A 73 13.34 1.69 15.43
N ASP A 74 12.50 2.05 16.41
CA ASP A 74 12.68 1.60 17.79
C ASP A 74 12.74 0.05 17.89
N SER A 75 11.82 -0.63 17.19
CA SER A 75 11.77 -2.09 17.18
C SER A 75 13.01 -2.70 16.53
N LEU A 76 13.46 -2.16 15.40
CA LEU A 76 14.66 -2.61 14.70
C LEU A 76 15.93 -2.38 15.53
N GLN A 77 16.02 -1.25 16.25
CA GLN A 77 17.15 -0.96 17.15
C GLN A 77 17.20 -1.92 18.35
N LEU A 78 16.03 -2.25 18.93
CA LEU A 78 15.95 -3.27 19.99
C LEU A 78 16.38 -4.66 19.51
N GLU A 79 16.21 -4.96 18.23
CA GLU A 79 16.70 -6.19 17.60
C GLU A 79 18.18 -6.12 17.17
N GLY A 80 18.87 -5.01 17.44
CA GLY A 80 20.29 -4.82 17.10
C GLY A 80 20.55 -4.53 15.62
N ALA A 81 19.57 -4.01 14.88
CA ALA A 81 19.74 -3.66 13.48
C ALA A 81 20.75 -2.53 13.27
N ALA A 82 21.79 -2.79 12.47
CA ALA A 82 22.81 -1.80 12.13
C ALA A 82 22.33 -0.89 10.99
N ILE A 83 21.50 0.10 11.32
CA ILE A 83 20.88 1.04 10.36
C ILE A 83 21.09 2.50 10.76
N GLU A 84 21.24 3.36 9.75
CA GLU A 84 21.14 4.81 9.85
C GLU A 84 19.90 5.25 9.05
N VAL A 85 18.97 5.97 9.68
CA VAL A 85 17.73 6.40 9.02
C VAL A 85 17.71 7.92 8.93
N LYS A 86 17.54 8.44 7.71
CA LYS A 86 17.30 9.87 7.46
C LYS A 86 15.86 10.06 7.01
N ILE A 87 15.17 11.00 7.64
CA ILE A 87 13.77 11.32 7.35
C ILE A 87 13.69 12.69 6.71
N TYR A 88 12.99 12.77 5.59
CA TYR A 88 12.84 13.97 4.77
C TYR A 88 11.37 14.34 4.64
N ASP A 89 11.07 15.62 4.82
CA ASP A 89 9.74 16.18 4.55
C ASP A 89 9.58 16.49 3.07
N THR A 90 8.69 15.79 2.37
CA THR A 90 8.41 16.01 0.94
C THR A 90 7.75 17.37 0.68
N LYS A 91 7.29 18.07 1.72
CA LYS A 91 6.64 19.39 1.66
C LYS A 91 7.54 20.54 2.06
N SER A 92 8.77 20.23 2.45
CA SER A 92 9.76 21.26 2.73
C SER A 92 10.23 21.96 1.45
N ALA A 93 10.45 23.27 1.53
CA ALA A 93 11.06 24.07 0.48
C ALA A 93 12.45 23.53 0.05
N SER A 94 13.15 22.86 0.97
CA SER A 94 14.47 22.26 0.72
C SER A 94 14.43 20.91 -0.03
N PHE A 95 13.26 20.28 -0.24
CA PHE A 95 13.14 18.96 -0.85
C PHE A 95 13.87 18.82 -2.19
N ASN A 96 13.64 19.75 -3.12
CA ASN A 96 14.30 19.73 -4.43
C ASN A 96 15.82 19.96 -4.33
N SER A 97 16.27 20.85 -3.42
CA SER A 97 17.69 21.11 -3.22
C SER A 97 18.43 19.92 -2.61
N MET A 98 17.80 19.17 -1.72
CA MET A 98 18.32 17.94 -1.14
C MET A 98 18.56 16.88 -2.23
N ILE A 99 17.59 16.70 -3.14
CA ILE A 99 17.75 15.80 -4.30
C ILE A 99 18.96 16.20 -5.15
N GLN A 100 19.14 17.50 -5.42
CA GLN A 100 20.26 18.02 -6.22
C GLN A 100 21.62 17.86 -5.54
N LYS A 101 21.67 17.93 -4.20
CA LYS A 101 22.92 17.80 -3.41
C LYS A 101 23.43 16.36 -3.27
N ASN A 102 22.81 15.39 -3.94
CA ASN A 102 23.22 13.97 -3.86
C ASN A 102 23.21 13.38 -2.42
N GLU A 103 22.34 13.87 -1.55
CA GLU A 103 22.25 13.39 -0.16
C GLU A 103 21.85 11.90 -0.06
N LEU A 104 21.43 11.29 -1.18
CA LEU A 104 21.06 9.89 -1.30
C LEU A 104 22.19 8.99 -1.86
N ASN A 105 23.46 9.44 -1.87
CA ASN A 105 24.54 8.67 -2.51
C ASN A 105 24.79 7.31 -1.88
N ASP A 106 24.71 7.19 -0.55
CA ASP A 106 25.03 5.95 0.18
C ASP A 106 23.77 5.25 0.70
N VAL A 107 22.59 5.61 0.21
CA VAL A 107 21.33 5.03 0.64
C VAL A 107 21.14 3.66 -0.01
N SER A 108 20.72 2.67 0.79
CA SER A 108 20.46 1.29 0.36
C SER A 108 18.97 0.99 0.14
N LEU A 109 18.07 1.80 0.71
CA LEU A 109 16.62 1.65 0.60
C LEU A 109 15.95 3.01 0.75
N ILE A 110 14.95 3.26 -0.10
CA ILE A 110 14.08 4.43 0.00
C ILE A 110 12.65 3.97 0.31
N ILE A 111 12.04 4.55 1.35
CA ILE A 111 10.64 4.33 1.71
C ILE A 111 9.90 5.67 1.63
N ALA A 112 8.78 5.71 0.91
CA ALA A 112 8.12 6.98 0.65
C ALA A 112 6.59 6.90 0.78
N SER A 113 6.03 7.93 1.42
CA SER A 113 4.60 8.27 1.41
C SER A 113 4.40 9.48 0.49
N PHE A 114 3.98 9.23 -0.74
CA PHE A 114 3.79 10.27 -1.75
C PHE A 114 2.41 10.91 -1.68
N THR A 115 2.30 12.15 -2.14
CA THR A 115 1.04 12.88 -2.29
C THR A 115 0.75 13.28 -3.74
N ASN A 116 1.75 13.27 -4.62
CA ASN A 116 1.59 13.64 -6.01
C ASN A 116 2.61 12.93 -6.94
N ARG A 117 2.34 12.99 -8.24
CA ARG A 117 3.14 12.35 -9.28
C ARG A 117 4.54 12.97 -9.46
N ALA A 118 4.71 14.24 -9.15
CA ALA A 118 6.01 14.91 -9.33
C ALA A 118 7.04 14.38 -8.33
N GLU A 119 6.62 14.18 -7.06
CA GLU A 119 7.46 13.56 -6.03
C GLU A 119 7.89 12.15 -6.43
N ILE A 120 6.95 11.34 -6.97
CA ILE A 120 7.24 9.98 -7.45
C ILE A 120 8.29 10.01 -8.55
N LYS A 121 8.09 10.82 -9.59
CA LYS A 121 9.00 10.89 -10.75
C LYS A 121 10.41 11.27 -10.34
N SER A 122 10.54 12.27 -9.44
CA SER A 122 11.83 12.72 -8.94
C SER A 122 12.60 11.62 -8.22
N LEU A 123 11.98 10.94 -7.26
CA LEU A 123 12.63 9.88 -6.49
C LEU A 123 12.79 8.59 -7.30
N ALA A 124 11.85 8.23 -8.17
CA ALA A 124 11.98 7.07 -9.05
C ALA A 124 13.14 7.22 -10.03
N GLY A 125 13.39 8.42 -10.55
CA GLY A 125 14.56 8.69 -11.39
C GLY A 125 15.89 8.45 -10.64
N ILE A 126 15.97 8.86 -9.39
CA ILE A 126 17.15 8.61 -8.54
C ILE A 126 17.29 7.12 -8.23
N ALA A 127 16.18 6.46 -7.86
CA ALA A 127 16.16 5.03 -7.56
C ALA A 127 16.69 4.20 -8.74
N LEU A 128 16.27 4.53 -9.95
CA LEU A 128 16.75 3.90 -11.18
C LEU A 128 18.26 4.14 -11.41
N LEU A 129 18.69 5.41 -11.32
CA LEU A 129 20.08 5.80 -11.55
C LEU A 129 21.04 5.12 -10.57
N LYS A 130 20.64 5.04 -9.30
CA LYS A 130 21.45 4.49 -8.21
C LYS A 130 21.20 2.99 -7.97
N LYS A 131 20.21 2.40 -8.66
CA LYS A 131 19.79 0.99 -8.47
C LYS A 131 19.38 0.69 -7.03
N ILE A 132 18.63 1.60 -6.41
CA ILE A 132 18.15 1.52 -5.01
C ILE A 132 16.66 1.18 -5.03
N PRO A 133 16.19 0.17 -4.27
CA PRO A 133 14.76 -0.06 -4.10
C PRO A 133 14.06 1.18 -3.54
N LEU A 134 13.00 1.63 -4.21
CA LEU A 134 12.11 2.71 -3.78
C LEU A 134 10.72 2.13 -3.52
N ILE A 135 10.31 2.10 -2.25
CA ILE A 135 9.03 1.59 -1.80
C ILE A 135 8.01 2.72 -1.72
N SER A 136 7.06 2.77 -2.65
CA SER A 136 5.89 3.66 -2.62
C SER A 136 4.81 3.04 -1.74
N SER A 137 4.75 3.46 -0.47
CA SER A 137 3.94 2.78 0.56
C SER A 137 2.46 3.15 0.52
N THR A 138 2.09 4.33 0.02
CA THR A 138 0.73 4.87 0.22
C THR A 138 0.03 5.32 -1.06
N PHE A 139 0.76 5.74 -2.08
CA PHE A 139 0.20 6.31 -3.30
C PHE A 139 -0.42 5.23 -4.19
N PRO A 140 -1.70 5.38 -4.62
CA PRO A 140 -2.47 4.30 -5.25
C PRO A 140 -2.27 4.18 -6.76
N ASN A 141 -1.10 4.52 -7.27
CA ASN A 141 -0.72 4.31 -8.68
C ASN A 141 0.79 4.46 -8.91
N ASP A 142 1.22 4.18 -10.13
CA ASP A 142 2.62 4.20 -10.55
C ASP A 142 3.21 5.60 -10.81
N GLY A 143 2.39 6.66 -10.74
CA GLY A 143 2.84 8.03 -11.05
C GLY A 143 3.25 8.26 -12.51
N GLY A 144 3.06 7.29 -13.40
CA GLY A 144 3.54 7.29 -14.78
C GLY A 144 5.02 6.91 -14.91
N VAL A 145 5.55 6.16 -13.95
CA VAL A 145 6.90 5.57 -14.01
C VAL A 145 6.89 4.38 -14.94
N ASN A 146 7.91 4.25 -15.76
CA ASN A 146 8.14 3.12 -16.64
C ASN A 146 9.65 2.79 -16.71
N ASN A 147 9.96 1.59 -17.21
CA ASN A 147 11.35 1.08 -17.34
C ASN A 147 12.18 1.22 -16.04
N ASN A 148 11.55 0.99 -14.87
CA ASN A 148 12.21 1.14 -13.58
C ASN A 148 11.98 -0.09 -12.68
N PRO A 149 12.82 -1.10 -12.73
CA PRO A 149 12.68 -2.30 -11.90
C PRO A 149 12.97 -2.07 -10.40
N TYR A 150 13.38 -0.87 -10.00
CA TYR A 150 13.65 -0.50 -8.62
C TYR A 150 12.48 0.25 -7.96
N PHE A 151 11.45 0.61 -8.73
CA PHE A 151 10.26 1.27 -8.18
C PHE A 151 9.20 0.23 -7.80
N VAL A 152 8.77 0.26 -6.55
CA VAL A 152 7.85 -0.72 -5.94
C VAL A 152 6.58 -0.03 -5.46
N VAL A 153 5.44 -0.39 -6.00
CA VAL A 153 4.11 0.13 -5.65
C VAL A 153 3.43 -0.84 -4.69
N ILE A 154 3.26 -0.45 -3.43
CA ILE A 154 2.60 -1.28 -2.40
C ILE A 154 1.09 -1.09 -2.44
N ASN A 155 0.61 0.15 -2.58
CA ASN A 155 -0.81 0.45 -2.75
C ASN A 155 -1.19 0.21 -4.21
N SER A 156 -1.71 -0.97 -4.49
CA SER A 156 -1.97 -1.50 -5.84
C SER A 156 -2.72 -0.53 -6.73
N THR A 157 -2.43 -0.56 -8.02
CA THR A 157 -3.07 0.31 -9.01
C THR A 157 -4.53 -0.09 -9.25
N LEU A 158 -5.33 0.84 -9.76
CA LEU A 158 -6.74 0.58 -10.12
C LEU A 158 -6.87 -0.58 -11.12
N ARG A 159 -5.90 -0.74 -12.04
CA ARG A 159 -5.85 -1.88 -12.98
C ARG A 159 -5.80 -3.19 -12.22
N THR A 160 -4.89 -3.33 -11.26
CA THR A 160 -4.77 -4.54 -10.43
C THR A 160 -6.05 -4.82 -9.65
N HIS A 161 -6.67 -3.80 -9.09
CA HIS A 161 -7.97 -3.95 -8.41
C HIS A 161 -9.04 -4.49 -9.36
N CYS A 162 -9.15 -3.97 -10.57
CA CYS A 162 -10.12 -4.44 -11.58
C CYS A 162 -9.85 -5.89 -12.02
N GLU A 163 -8.59 -6.25 -12.26
CA GLU A 163 -8.20 -7.61 -12.65
C GLU A 163 -8.53 -8.64 -11.57
N GLU A 164 -8.18 -8.35 -10.32
CA GLU A 164 -8.47 -9.24 -9.20
C GLU A 164 -9.96 -9.28 -8.85
N LEU A 165 -10.67 -8.15 -8.99
CA LEU A 165 -12.12 -8.09 -8.84
C LEU A 165 -12.83 -8.95 -9.89
N TYR A 166 -12.38 -8.92 -11.15
CA TYR A 166 -12.92 -9.80 -12.19
C TYR A 166 -12.78 -11.27 -11.81
N LYS A 167 -11.60 -11.70 -11.31
CA LYS A 167 -11.36 -13.07 -10.85
C LYS A 167 -12.25 -13.44 -9.65
N HIS A 168 -12.40 -12.52 -8.69
CA HIS A 168 -13.29 -12.71 -7.53
C HIS A 168 -14.75 -12.91 -7.98
N LEU A 169 -15.23 -12.08 -8.90
CA LEU A 169 -16.58 -12.20 -9.46
C LEU A 169 -16.75 -13.53 -10.21
N GLN A 170 -15.76 -13.95 -10.99
CA GLN A 170 -15.78 -15.21 -11.71
C GLN A 170 -15.85 -16.42 -10.77
N LYS A 171 -15.15 -16.35 -9.63
CA LYS A 171 -15.14 -17.42 -8.62
C LYS A 171 -16.47 -17.54 -7.85
N TYR A 172 -17.09 -16.41 -7.49
CA TYR A 172 -18.18 -16.41 -6.52
C TYR A 172 -19.54 -15.99 -7.06
N TYR A 173 -19.59 -15.33 -8.24
CA TYR A 173 -20.79 -14.68 -8.73
C TYR A 173 -21.11 -14.95 -10.21
N ALA A 174 -20.47 -15.94 -10.83
CA ALA A 174 -20.54 -16.19 -12.28
C ALA A 174 -21.97 -16.47 -12.80
N THR A 175 -22.89 -16.95 -11.95
CA THR A 175 -24.27 -17.32 -12.32
C THR A 175 -25.29 -16.19 -12.10
N GLY A 176 -24.87 -15.07 -11.51
CA GLY A 176 -25.73 -13.91 -11.24
C GLY A 176 -26.04 -13.07 -12.48
N ASN A 177 -27.02 -12.18 -12.35
CA ASN A 177 -27.21 -11.08 -13.30
C ASN A 177 -26.17 -10.00 -13.01
N ILE A 178 -25.08 -9.94 -13.82
CA ILE A 178 -23.95 -9.03 -13.55
C ILE A 178 -24.14 -7.75 -14.36
N VAL A 179 -24.29 -6.62 -13.66
CA VAL A 179 -24.49 -5.31 -14.26
C VAL A 179 -23.41 -4.35 -13.73
N MET A 180 -22.70 -3.69 -14.65
CA MET A 180 -21.77 -2.61 -14.32
C MET A 180 -22.45 -1.28 -14.62
N PHE A 181 -22.65 -0.46 -13.60
CA PHE A 181 -23.08 0.92 -13.75
C PHE A 181 -21.87 1.85 -13.71
N GLN A 182 -21.76 2.70 -14.70
CA GLN A 182 -20.66 3.67 -14.82
C GLN A 182 -21.18 5.01 -15.33
N LYS A 183 -20.39 6.06 -15.16
CA LYS A 183 -20.59 7.34 -15.82
C LYS A 183 -19.65 7.47 -17.02
N LYS A 184 -19.80 8.51 -17.83
CA LYS A 184 -18.83 8.85 -18.89
C LYS A 184 -17.53 9.35 -18.29
N GLY A 185 -16.39 8.85 -18.77
CA GLY A 185 -15.09 9.35 -18.36
C GLY A 185 -13.95 8.42 -18.70
N LEU A 186 -12.73 8.97 -18.78
CA LEU A 186 -11.52 8.21 -19.12
C LEU A 186 -11.17 7.12 -18.11
N VAL A 187 -11.49 7.35 -16.83
CA VAL A 187 -11.28 6.37 -15.77
C VAL A 187 -12.25 5.21 -15.90
N GLU A 188 -13.51 5.51 -16.18
CA GLU A 188 -14.57 4.54 -16.40
C GLU A 188 -14.30 3.69 -17.65
N ASP A 189 -13.87 4.33 -18.74
CA ASP A 189 -13.45 3.64 -19.98
C ASP A 189 -12.25 2.69 -19.70
N MET A 190 -11.29 3.12 -18.89
CA MET A 190 -10.17 2.28 -18.48
C MET A 190 -10.64 1.10 -17.64
N ILE A 191 -11.54 1.30 -16.66
CA ILE A 191 -12.11 0.22 -15.84
C ILE A 191 -12.80 -0.80 -16.76
N GLN A 192 -13.68 -0.35 -17.65
CA GLN A 192 -14.38 -1.22 -18.60
C GLN A 192 -13.41 -1.99 -19.49
N SER A 193 -12.35 -1.31 -19.98
CA SER A 193 -11.33 -1.94 -20.82
C SER A 193 -10.62 -3.07 -20.08
N VAL A 194 -10.28 -2.88 -18.79
CA VAL A 194 -9.61 -3.91 -17.97
C VAL A 194 -10.52 -5.12 -17.76
N PHE A 195 -11.80 -4.92 -17.49
CA PHE A 195 -12.78 -6.01 -17.40
C PHE A 195 -12.91 -6.78 -18.72
N ASN A 196 -12.96 -6.08 -19.85
CA ASN A 196 -13.01 -6.68 -21.18
C ASN A 196 -11.72 -7.45 -21.52
N GLU A 197 -10.56 -6.93 -21.16
CA GLU A 197 -9.28 -7.63 -21.31
C GLU A 197 -9.24 -8.91 -20.46
N SER A 198 -9.69 -8.82 -19.20
CA SER A 198 -9.77 -9.98 -18.29
C SER A 198 -10.70 -11.06 -18.83
N ALA A 199 -11.82 -10.66 -19.46
CA ALA A 199 -12.74 -11.60 -20.13
C ALA A 199 -12.10 -12.32 -21.33
N LYS A 200 -11.21 -11.63 -22.06
CA LYS A 200 -10.51 -12.21 -23.22
C LYS A 200 -9.34 -13.13 -22.83
N THR A 201 -8.74 -12.89 -21.67
CA THR A 201 -7.49 -13.59 -21.24
C THR A 201 -7.75 -14.68 -20.19
N THR A 202 -8.96 -14.77 -19.63
CA THR A 202 -9.30 -15.80 -18.64
C THR A 202 -9.27 -17.21 -19.27
N ALA A 203 -8.73 -18.16 -18.50
CA ALA A 203 -8.80 -19.59 -18.87
C ALA A 203 -10.17 -20.23 -18.56
N SER A 204 -11.01 -19.54 -17.78
CA SER A 204 -12.36 -19.98 -17.42
C SER A 204 -13.41 -19.36 -18.32
N ILE A 205 -14.69 -19.70 -18.11
CA ILE A 205 -15.81 -19.10 -18.87
C ILE A 205 -15.87 -17.59 -18.59
N PRO A 206 -15.80 -16.73 -19.61
CA PRO A 206 -15.90 -15.29 -19.43
C PRO A 206 -17.23 -14.86 -18.79
N LEU A 207 -17.18 -13.87 -17.90
CA LEU A 207 -18.37 -13.27 -17.32
C LEU A 207 -19.17 -12.50 -18.37
N LYS A 208 -20.49 -12.63 -18.33
CA LYS A 208 -21.42 -11.82 -19.13
C LYS A 208 -21.80 -10.59 -18.31
N ILE A 209 -21.09 -9.48 -18.52
CA ILE A 209 -21.30 -8.22 -17.82
C ILE A 209 -22.07 -7.27 -18.72
N LYS A 210 -23.27 -6.84 -18.29
CA LYS A 210 -24.04 -5.78 -18.95
C LYS A 210 -23.55 -4.44 -18.43
N THR A 211 -23.05 -3.57 -19.29
CA THR A 211 -22.65 -2.21 -18.90
C THR A 211 -23.81 -1.25 -19.17
N VAL A 212 -24.11 -0.41 -18.18
CA VAL A 212 -25.14 0.63 -18.22
C VAL A 212 -24.51 1.96 -17.83
N GLU A 213 -24.61 2.93 -18.73
CA GLU A 213 -24.15 4.28 -18.47
C GLU A 213 -25.25 5.10 -17.78
N LEU A 214 -24.90 5.76 -16.66
CA LEU A 214 -25.81 6.63 -15.91
C LEU A 214 -25.20 8.03 -15.78
N SER A 215 -26.08 9.04 -15.74
CA SER A 215 -25.66 10.41 -15.36
C SER A 215 -25.30 10.50 -13.89
N ASP A 216 -24.56 11.54 -13.48
CA ASP A 216 -24.26 11.78 -12.06
C ASP A 216 -25.50 12.00 -11.19
N THR A 217 -26.65 12.33 -11.80
CA THR A 217 -27.91 12.61 -11.11
C THR A 217 -28.97 11.51 -11.28
N PHE A 218 -28.56 10.27 -11.60
CA PHE A 218 -29.49 9.14 -11.75
C PHE A 218 -30.34 8.92 -10.48
N ASN A 219 -31.55 8.35 -10.68
CA ASN A 219 -32.43 7.94 -9.60
C ASN A 219 -32.56 6.42 -9.50
N THR A 220 -33.23 5.94 -8.45
CA THR A 220 -33.42 4.50 -8.19
C THR A 220 -34.00 3.76 -9.39
N ARG A 221 -35.00 4.30 -10.07
CA ARG A 221 -35.65 3.66 -11.25
C ARG A 221 -34.62 3.37 -12.35
N ASN A 222 -33.66 4.27 -12.59
CA ASN A 222 -32.64 4.05 -13.61
C ASN A 222 -31.77 2.83 -13.31
N VAL A 223 -31.53 2.53 -12.03
CA VAL A 223 -30.79 1.35 -11.59
C VAL A 223 -31.63 0.09 -11.73
N LEU A 224 -32.87 0.12 -11.22
CA LEU A 224 -33.75 -1.06 -11.17
C LEU A 224 -34.12 -1.58 -12.55
N PHE A 225 -34.21 -0.72 -13.56
CA PHE A 225 -34.51 -1.10 -14.94
C PHE A 225 -33.54 -2.14 -15.55
N ALA A 226 -32.31 -2.22 -15.02
CA ALA A 226 -31.30 -3.17 -15.49
C ALA A 226 -31.20 -4.44 -14.61
N LEU A 227 -31.92 -4.50 -13.50
CA LEU A 227 -31.90 -5.61 -12.57
C LEU A 227 -32.94 -6.68 -12.92
N ASP A 228 -32.71 -7.89 -12.43
CA ASP A 228 -33.57 -9.06 -12.56
C ASP A 228 -34.20 -9.36 -11.19
N SER A 229 -35.52 -9.33 -11.08
CA SER A 229 -36.22 -9.63 -9.82
C SER A 229 -36.27 -11.11 -9.46
N THR A 230 -35.86 -11.99 -10.39
CA THR A 230 -35.86 -13.46 -10.18
C THR A 230 -34.47 -14.03 -9.89
N LYS A 231 -33.44 -13.24 -10.06
CA LYS A 231 -32.03 -13.67 -9.88
C LYS A 231 -31.28 -12.78 -8.90
N LYS A 232 -30.18 -13.32 -8.35
CA LYS A 232 -29.22 -12.50 -7.61
C LYS A 232 -28.54 -11.51 -8.59
N ASN A 233 -28.67 -10.23 -8.29
CA ASN A 233 -27.99 -9.18 -9.04
C ASN A 233 -26.62 -8.89 -8.44
N VAL A 234 -25.60 -8.83 -9.30
CA VAL A 234 -24.23 -8.45 -8.95
C VAL A 234 -23.96 -7.11 -9.59
N VAL A 235 -24.02 -6.06 -8.78
CA VAL A 235 -24.00 -4.68 -9.26
C VAL A 235 -22.61 -4.08 -9.06
N ILE A 236 -21.88 -3.90 -10.15
CA ILE A 236 -20.54 -3.32 -10.15
C ILE A 236 -20.63 -1.81 -10.30
N CYS A 237 -20.01 -1.06 -9.40
CA CYS A 237 -19.81 0.37 -9.55
C CYS A 237 -18.57 0.61 -10.41
N GLY A 238 -18.74 0.86 -11.70
CA GLY A 238 -17.67 1.05 -12.69
C GLY A 238 -17.03 2.44 -12.67
N THR A 239 -16.95 3.08 -11.49
CA THR A 239 -16.32 4.39 -11.29
C THR A 239 -15.67 4.50 -9.92
N ILE A 240 -14.65 5.34 -9.80
CA ILE A 240 -14.02 5.69 -8.50
C ILE A 240 -14.73 6.87 -7.81
N ASN A 241 -15.79 7.40 -8.39
CA ASN A 241 -16.55 8.51 -7.80
C ASN A 241 -17.36 8.02 -6.59
N GLU A 242 -16.99 8.50 -5.41
CA GLU A 242 -17.59 8.09 -4.13
C GLU A 242 -19.07 8.47 -4.03
N ALA A 243 -19.46 9.65 -4.51
CA ALA A 243 -20.85 10.10 -4.47
C ALA A 243 -21.75 9.26 -5.38
N PHE A 244 -21.26 8.86 -6.57
CA PHE A 244 -21.93 7.93 -7.45
C PHE A 244 -22.10 6.56 -6.79
N GLY A 245 -21.01 6.02 -6.20
CA GLY A 245 -21.03 4.74 -5.50
C GLY A 245 -22.02 4.72 -4.34
N LEU A 246 -22.02 5.75 -3.51
CA LEU A 246 -22.94 5.88 -2.37
C LEU A 246 -24.41 5.95 -2.85
N ARG A 247 -24.70 6.72 -3.90
CA ARG A 247 -26.04 6.80 -4.51
C ARG A 247 -26.49 5.45 -5.06
N LEU A 248 -25.58 4.70 -5.68
CA LEU A 248 -25.86 3.36 -6.20
C LEU A 248 -26.24 2.40 -5.07
N VAL A 249 -25.46 2.36 -3.98
CA VAL A 249 -25.75 1.53 -2.80
C VAL A 249 -27.10 1.89 -2.19
N ARG A 250 -27.41 3.17 -2.03
CA ARG A 250 -28.72 3.63 -1.51
C ARG A 250 -29.88 3.20 -2.39
N ALA A 251 -29.72 3.28 -3.71
CA ALA A 251 -30.76 2.82 -4.66
C ALA A 251 -31.03 1.31 -4.52
N LEU A 252 -29.99 0.50 -4.35
CA LEU A 252 -30.11 -0.94 -4.14
C LEU A 252 -30.69 -1.27 -2.77
N SER A 253 -30.24 -0.58 -1.71
CA SER A 253 -30.72 -0.76 -0.34
C SER A 253 -32.19 -0.41 -0.17
N SER A 254 -32.69 0.56 -0.95
CA SER A 254 -34.11 0.94 -0.94
C SER A 254 -35.04 0.00 -1.72
N SER A 255 -34.50 -1.06 -2.35
CA SER A 255 -35.24 -1.96 -3.25
C SER A 255 -34.90 -3.44 -2.96
N PRO A 256 -35.23 -3.92 -1.75
CA PRO A 256 -34.85 -5.25 -1.29
C PRO A 256 -35.48 -6.40 -2.08
N GLU A 257 -36.55 -6.14 -2.86
CA GLU A 257 -37.16 -7.07 -3.78
C GLU A 257 -36.24 -7.50 -4.94
N PHE A 258 -35.18 -6.70 -5.22
CA PHE A 258 -34.09 -7.08 -6.12
C PHE A 258 -32.91 -7.59 -5.30
N LEU A 259 -32.86 -8.87 -5.04
CA LEU A 259 -31.72 -9.46 -4.29
C LEU A 259 -30.38 -9.06 -4.92
N SER A 260 -29.66 -8.14 -4.28
CA SER A 260 -28.47 -7.51 -4.85
C SER A 260 -27.24 -7.60 -3.95
N VAL A 261 -26.06 -7.62 -4.59
CA VAL A 261 -24.78 -7.37 -3.96
C VAL A 261 -24.10 -6.20 -4.69
N ALA A 262 -23.60 -5.22 -3.93
CA ALA A 262 -22.90 -4.07 -4.46
C ALA A 262 -21.38 -4.30 -4.45
N ILE A 263 -20.75 -4.15 -5.62
CA ILE A 263 -19.32 -4.36 -5.83
C ILE A 263 -18.68 -2.99 -6.12
N GLY A 264 -17.83 -2.52 -5.19
CA GLY A 264 -17.21 -1.21 -5.26
C GLY A 264 -15.77 -1.23 -5.74
N MET A 265 -15.29 -0.05 -6.16
CA MET A 265 -13.88 0.22 -6.41
C MET A 265 -13.12 0.49 -5.08
N PRO A 266 -11.78 0.46 -5.07
CA PRO A 266 -10.99 0.62 -3.83
C PRO A 266 -11.28 1.92 -3.05
N THR A 267 -11.79 2.97 -3.70
CA THR A 267 -12.22 4.21 -3.02
C THR A 267 -13.34 4.01 -2.00
N TRP A 268 -14.07 2.89 -2.07
CA TRP A 268 -15.16 2.59 -1.12
C TRP A 268 -14.64 2.33 0.31
N ASP A 269 -13.36 2.03 0.47
CA ASP A 269 -12.72 1.92 1.78
C ASP A 269 -12.82 3.22 2.59
N GLY A 270 -12.78 4.37 1.91
CA GLY A 270 -12.89 5.71 2.52
C GLY A 270 -14.32 6.19 2.77
N ILE A 271 -15.37 5.55 2.24
CA ILE A 271 -16.74 6.05 2.31
C ILE A 271 -17.39 5.65 3.65
N LYS A 272 -17.31 6.53 4.64
CA LYS A 272 -17.93 6.31 5.96
C LYS A 272 -19.45 6.19 5.90
N ASP A 273 -20.10 6.85 4.94
CA ASP A 273 -21.54 6.87 4.76
C ASP A 273 -22.12 5.50 4.37
N LEU A 274 -21.30 4.55 3.90
CA LEU A 274 -21.73 3.16 3.67
C LEU A 274 -22.18 2.43 4.95
N ASP A 275 -21.83 2.95 6.11
CA ASP A 275 -22.23 2.39 7.42
C ASP A 275 -23.56 2.96 7.93
N LYS A 276 -24.16 3.96 7.22
CA LYS A 276 -25.45 4.60 7.58
C LYS A 276 -26.64 3.68 7.34
N PRO A 277 -27.76 3.91 8.05
CA PRO A 277 -28.96 3.10 7.93
C PRO A 277 -29.53 2.95 6.50
N ASP A 278 -29.37 3.98 5.66
CA ASP A 278 -29.85 4.02 4.27
C ASP A 278 -28.98 3.19 3.29
N CYS A 279 -27.91 2.59 3.79
CA CYS A 279 -27.06 1.64 3.07
C CYS A 279 -27.11 0.21 3.67
N LYS A 280 -28.01 -0.07 4.61
CA LYS A 280 -28.17 -1.38 5.23
C LYS A 280 -29.04 -2.33 4.40
N GLY A 281 -29.03 -3.62 4.76
CA GLY A 281 -29.80 -4.65 4.07
C GLY A 281 -29.24 -5.09 2.72
N ILE A 282 -28.03 -4.63 2.38
CA ILE A 282 -27.30 -5.03 1.18
C ILE A 282 -25.87 -5.48 1.53
N GLU A 283 -25.40 -6.48 0.80
CA GLU A 283 -24.01 -6.91 0.85
C GLU A 283 -23.16 -5.97 -0.01
N ILE A 284 -22.13 -5.40 0.59
CA ILE A 284 -21.18 -4.49 -0.07
C ILE A 284 -19.80 -5.15 -0.08
N ILE A 285 -19.18 -5.24 -1.26
CA ILE A 285 -17.84 -5.81 -1.41
C ILE A 285 -16.95 -4.84 -2.17
N TYR A 286 -15.72 -4.65 -1.69
CA TYR A 286 -14.67 -3.91 -2.39
C TYR A 286 -13.30 -4.51 -2.06
N SER A 287 -12.26 -4.10 -2.79
CA SER A 287 -10.90 -4.61 -2.61
C SER A 287 -9.97 -3.56 -2.02
N SER A 288 -9.05 -4.00 -1.16
CA SER A 288 -8.00 -3.18 -0.56
C SER A 288 -6.66 -3.94 -0.59
N PRO A 289 -5.51 -3.29 -0.79
CA PRO A 289 -4.20 -3.93 -0.65
C PRO A 289 -3.79 -4.12 0.81
N TYR A 290 -4.62 -3.64 1.74
CA TYR A 290 -4.38 -3.71 3.18
C TYR A 290 -5.43 -4.57 3.87
N ASN A 291 -4.96 -5.45 4.77
CA ASN A 291 -5.85 -6.25 5.60
C ASN A 291 -6.64 -5.35 6.57
N PRO A 292 -7.97 -5.36 6.55
CA PRO A 292 -8.77 -4.55 7.46
C PRO A 292 -8.76 -5.07 8.91
N SER A 293 -8.38 -6.34 9.10
CA SER A 293 -8.34 -6.94 10.44
C SER A 293 -7.23 -6.33 11.28
N ARG A 294 -7.58 -5.96 12.51
CA ARG A 294 -6.66 -5.43 13.53
C ARG A 294 -6.75 -6.24 14.83
N THR A 295 -7.17 -7.51 14.74
CA THR A 295 -7.45 -8.38 15.89
C THR A 295 -6.34 -9.40 16.14
N ASP A 296 -5.38 -9.51 15.21
CA ASP A 296 -4.21 -10.35 15.41
C ASP A 296 -3.29 -9.80 16.51
N LYS A 297 -2.47 -10.67 17.08
CA LYS A 297 -1.58 -10.33 18.22
C LYS A 297 -0.64 -9.16 17.89
N THR A 298 -0.10 -9.10 16.69
CA THR A 298 0.83 -8.04 16.25
C THR A 298 0.10 -6.69 16.15
N SER A 299 -1.08 -6.66 15.54
CA SER A 299 -1.91 -5.45 15.44
C SER A 299 -2.34 -4.93 16.80
N VAL A 300 -2.78 -5.81 17.71
CA VAL A 300 -3.17 -5.44 19.08
C VAL A 300 -1.98 -4.85 19.85
N SER A 301 -0.81 -5.47 19.76
CA SER A 301 0.41 -4.98 20.40
C SER A 301 0.83 -3.62 19.83
N PHE A 302 0.79 -3.45 18.51
CA PHE A 302 1.10 -2.18 17.87
C PHE A 302 0.16 -1.05 18.33
N ILE A 303 -1.15 -1.30 18.37
CA ILE A 303 -2.14 -0.31 18.84
C ILE A 303 -1.88 0.10 20.30
N ALA A 304 -1.58 -0.87 21.17
CA ALA A 304 -1.29 -0.61 22.58
C ALA A 304 -0.03 0.24 22.76
N ASN A 305 1.07 -0.12 22.09
CA ASN A 305 2.33 0.60 22.14
C ASN A 305 2.24 2.00 21.51
N TYR A 306 1.51 2.15 20.39
CA TYR A 306 1.25 3.45 19.78
C TYR A 306 0.52 4.38 20.76
N LYS A 307 -0.53 3.87 21.44
CA LYS A 307 -1.28 4.63 22.43
C LYS A 307 -0.40 5.08 23.59
N LEU A 308 0.49 4.22 24.08
CA LEU A 308 1.43 4.57 25.13
C LEU A 308 2.41 5.67 24.69
N LYS A 309 2.93 5.58 23.47
CA LYS A 309 3.96 6.52 22.98
C LYS A 309 3.38 7.87 22.56
N TYR A 310 2.21 7.88 21.89
CA TYR A 310 1.64 9.07 21.25
C TYR A 310 0.30 9.53 21.83
N SER A 311 -0.19 8.88 22.87
CA SER A 311 -1.48 9.22 23.55
C SER A 311 -2.70 9.23 22.61
N GLY A 312 -2.61 8.55 21.47
CA GLY A 312 -3.64 8.50 20.42
C GLY A 312 -3.89 7.08 19.89
N ARG A 313 -4.83 6.96 18.96
CA ARG A 313 -5.04 5.71 18.21
C ARG A 313 -4.29 5.79 16.88
N PRO A 314 -3.57 4.72 16.47
CA PRO A 314 -2.92 4.71 15.16
C PRO A 314 -3.97 4.73 14.05
N SER A 315 -3.76 5.58 13.04
CA SER A 315 -4.50 5.50 11.78
C SER A 315 -3.90 4.42 10.86
N ASP A 316 -4.55 4.13 9.74
CA ASP A 316 -3.99 3.23 8.73
C ASP A 316 -2.64 3.69 8.19
N MET A 317 -2.37 5.01 8.22
CA MET A 317 -1.07 5.56 7.82
C MET A 317 0.03 5.16 8.79
N ALA A 318 -0.25 5.08 10.10
CA ALA A 318 0.71 4.60 11.10
C ALA A 318 1.06 3.12 10.88
N PHE A 319 0.05 2.28 10.58
CA PHE A 319 0.29 0.88 10.21
C PHE A 319 1.15 0.74 8.96
N LYS A 320 0.86 1.54 7.91
CA LYS A 320 1.64 1.54 6.66
C LYS A 320 3.09 1.98 6.88
N GLY A 321 3.30 3.01 7.69
CA GLY A 321 4.63 3.50 8.05
C GLY A 321 5.45 2.46 8.80
N PHE A 322 4.85 1.85 9.83
CA PHE A 322 5.49 0.81 10.62
C PHE A 322 5.87 -0.40 9.76
N GLU A 323 4.90 -0.95 9.02
CA GLU A 323 5.13 -2.14 8.21
C GLU A 323 6.13 -1.91 7.09
N SER A 324 6.02 -0.78 6.37
CA SER A 324 6.97 -0.46 5.30
C SER A 324 8.40 -0.35 5.84
N MET A 325 8.59 0.36 6.93
CA MET A 325 9.92 0.52 7.53
C MET A 325 10.45 -0.80 8.07
N TYR A 326 9.66 -1.55 8.85
CA TYR A 326 10.12 -2.79 9.46
C TYR A 326 10.36 -3.88 8.41
N HIS A 327 9.35 -4.21 7.61
CA HIS A 327 9.40 -5.32 6.65
C HIS A 327 10.54 -5.17 5.62
N PHE A 328 10.60 -4.04 4.93
CA PHE A 328 11.59 -3.83 3.87
C PHE A 328 13.00 -3.63 4.42
N THR A 329 13.15 -3.09 5.63
CA THR A 329 14.45 -3.07 6.32
C THR A 329 14.93 -4.46 6.69
N LYS A 330 14.05 -5.33 7.21
CA LYS A 330 14.41 -6.74 7.52
C LYS A 330 14.84 -7.48 6.26
N LEU A 331 14.18 -7.26 5.12
CA LEU A 331 14.59 -7.83 3.84
C LEU A 331 15.96 -7.30 3.39
N LEU A 332 16.21 -5.99 3.56
CA LEU A 332 17.53 -5.40 3.28
C LEU A 332 18.62 -6.02 4.13
N LEU A 333 18.38 -6.18 5.44
CA LEU A 333 19.33 -6.80 6.37
C LEU A 333 19.62 -8.28 6.05
N ALA A 334 18.59 -9.00 5.56
CA ALA A 334 18.71 -10.42 5.24
C ALA A 334 19.39 -10.69 3.89
N HIS A 335 19.14 -9.84 2.88
CA HIS A 335 19.48 -10.10 1.48
C HIS A 335 20.40 -9.05 0.84
N ASP A 336 20.74 -7.99 1.57
CA ASP A 336 21.60 -6.90 1.10
C ASP A 336 21.09 -6.28 -0.21
N GLN A 337 21.98 -6.05 -1.17
CA GLN A 337 21.64 -5.49 -2.50
C GLN A 337 20.67 -6.35 -3.31
N ASN A 338 20.52 -7.63 -2.96
CA ASN A 338 19.58 -8.54 -3.60
C ASN A 338 18.15 -8.46 -3.03
N SER A 339 17.89 -7.62 -2.03
CA SER A 339 16.58 -7.51 -1.37
C SER A 339 15.41 -7.28 -2.32
N ILE A 340 15.66 -6.63 -3.46
CA ILE A 340 14.65 -6.41 -4.52
C ILE A 340 14.06 -7.71 -5.09
N ASN A 341 14.76 -8.83 -4.99
CA ASN A 341 14.32 -10.13 -5.48
C ASN A 341 13.49 -10.91 -4.44
N PHE A 342 13.42 -10.42 -3.21
CA PHE A 342 12.78 -11.10 -2.08
C PHE A 342 11.59 -10.33 -1.48
N LEU A 343 11.07 -9.32 -2.19
CA LEU A 343 10.02 -8.40 -1.69
C LEU A 343 8.71 -9.09 -1.28
N SER A 344 8.46 -10.31 -1.76
CA SER A 344 7.27 -11.12 -1.40
C SER A 344 7.54 -12.16 -0.31
N GLU A 345 8.73 -12.14 0.30
CA GLU A 345 9.09 -13.06 1.38
C GLU A 345 8.22 -12.81 2.62
N LYS A 346 7.74 -13.90 3.24
CA LYS A 346 6.77 -13.82 4.35
C LYS A 346 7.41 -13.87 5.74
N ASN A 347 8.73 -14.12 5.84
CA ASN A 347 9.43 -14.27 7.13
C ASN A 347 9.29 -13.05 8.04
N TYR A 348 9.14 -11.86 7.46
CA TYR A 348 9.03 -10.59 8.19
C TYR A 348 7.64 -9.96 8.05
N LYS A 349 6.63 -10.79 7.75
CA LYS A 349 5.23 -10.36 7.67
C LYS A 349 4.76 -9.79 9.01
N LEU A 350 4.05 -8.65 8.94
CA LEU A 350 3.39 -8.03 10.08
C LEU A 350 1.86 -8.06 9.92
N PHE A 351 1.31 -7.06 9.26
CA PHE A 351 -0.14 -6.88 9.11
C PHE A 351 -0.66 -7.40 7.78
N ASN A 352 0.16 -7.32 6.72
CA ASN A 352 -0.22 -7.65 5.35
C ASN A 352 0.67 -8.74 4.76
N ASP A 353 0.11 -9.52 3.84
CA ASP A 353 0.88 -10.31 2.89
C ASP A 353 1.21 -9.45 1.68
N PHE A 354 2.42 -9.58 1.15
CA PHE A 354 2.79 -8.97 -0.12
C PHE A 354 3.00 -10.05 -1.18
N ASP A 355 2.52 -9.77 -2.40
CA ASP A 355 2.77 -10.54 -3.62
C ASP A 355 3.25 -9.57 -4.69
N ILE A 356 4.52 -9.20 -4.61
CA ILE A 356 5.12 -8.17 -5.44
C ILE A 356 5.63 -8.79 -6.73
N ARG A 357 5.10 -8.33 -7.86
CA ARG A 357 5.40 -8.85 -9.20
C ARG A 357 5.77 -7.73 -10.15
N ALA A 358 6.58 -8.07 -11.16
CA ALA A 358 6.92 -7.14 -12.22
C ALA A 358 5.71 -6.83 -13.11
N VAL A 359 5.45 -5.55 -13.30
CA VAL A 359 4.56 -5.05 -14.35
C VAL A 359 5.38 -4.85 -15.60
N LYS A 360 5.02 -5.55 -16.68
CA LYS A 360 5.74 -5.55 -17.94
C LYS A 360 5.15 -4.56 -18.92
N ASN A 361 6.01 -3.81 -19.57
CA ASN A 361 5.65 -3.00 -20.72
C ASN A 361 5.19 -3.89 -21.88
N ARG A 362 4.02 -3.63 -22.43
CA ARG A 362 3.41 -4.46 -23.48
C ARG A 362 4.19 -4.45 -24.80
N SER A 363 4.88 -3.36 -25.08
CA SER A 363 5.62 -3.18 -26.36
C SER A 363 7.07 -3.66 -26.27
N THR A 364 7.74 -3.43 -25.13
CA THR A 364 9.18 -3.69 -24.96
C THR A 364 9.49 -4.93 -24.14
N ASN A 365 8.49 -5.45 -23.40
CA ASN A 365 8.62 -6.51 -22.40
C ASN A 365 9.58 -6.19 -21.23
N ASN A 366 10.06 -4.96 -21.15
CA ASN A 366 10.84 -4.49 -20.00
C ASN A 366 9.96 -4.37 -18.75
N THR A 367 10.58 -4.37 -17.56
CA THR A 367 9.87 -4.10 -16.32
C THR A 367 9.63 -2.60 -16.18
N ASP A 368 8.36 -2.18 -16.18
CA ASP A 368 8.00 -0.79 -15.94
C ASP A 368 8.13 -0.43 -14.45
N TYR A 369 7.67 -1.30 -13.57
CA TYR A 369 7.81 -1.20 -12.12
C TYR A 369 7.44 -2.55 -11.46
N LEU A 370 7.60 -2.63 -10.14
CA LEU A 370 7.13 -3.75 -9.34
C LEU A 370 5.85 -3.35 -8.60
N GLU A 371 4.88 -4.25 -8.49
CA GLU A 371 3.58 -3.93 -7.88
C GLU A 371 3.11 -5.07 -6.97
N ASN A 372 2.56 -4.68 -5.83
CA ASN A 372 1.84 -5.62 -4.96
C ASN A 372 0.52 -6.05 -5.63
N ARG A 373 0.40 -7.36 -5.89
CA ARG A 373 -0.79 -7.98 -6.49
C ARG A 373 -1.72 -8.60 -5.44
N LYS A 374 -1.30 -8.66 -4.17
CA LYS A 374 -2.12 -9.18 -3.09
C LYS A 374 -3.20 -8.17 -2.71
N LEU A 375 -4.46 -8.57 -2.87
CA LEU A 375 -5.61 -7.81 -2.42
C LEU A 375 -6.42 -8.62 -1.41
N TYR A 376 -7.07 -7.91 -0.51
CA TYR A 376 -8.08 -8.40 0.40
C TYR A 376 -9.44 -7.92 -0.09
N PHE A 377 -10.41 -8.82 -0.17
CA PHE A 377 -11.78 -8.45 -0.45
C PHE A 377 -12.50 -8.20 0.87
N ILE A 378 -13.04 -7.02 1.01
CA ILE A 378 -13.71 -6.55 2.22
C ILE A 378 -15.20 -6.62 1.97
N LYS A 379 -15.91 -7.37 2.82
CA LYS A 379 -17.35 -7.47 2.84
C LYS A 379 -17.91 -6.68 4.01
N LYS A 380 -18.78 -5.74 3.71
CA LYS A 380 -19.62 -5.03 4.69
C LYS A 380 -21.06 -5.54 4.56
N ALA A 381 -21.65 -5.96 5.67
CA ALA A 381 -23.05 -6.33 5.75
C ALA A 381 -23.55 -6.05 7.17
N ASP A 382 -24.63 -5.29 7.30
CA ASP A 382 -25.33 -4.99 8.56
C ASP A 382 -24.41 -4.56 9.71
N GLY A 383 -23.43 -3.72 9.43
CA GLY A 383 -22.45 -3.21 10.40
C GLY A 383 -21.28 -4.16 10.71
N SER A 384 -21.24 -5.35 10.11
CA SER A 384 -20.08 -6.24 10.19
C SER A 384 -19.11 -5.99 9.03
N ILE A 385 -17.80 -6.02 9.33
CA ILE A 385 -16.73 -5.93 8.34
C ILE A 385 -15.92 -7.22 8.40
N LYS A 386 -15.79 -7.91 7.28
CA LYS A 386 -15.03 -9.17 7.19
C LYS A 386 -14.16 -9.17 5.93
N SER A 387 -12.97 -9.75 6.03
CA SER A 387 -12.20 -10.13 4.84
C SER A 387 -12.79 -11.44 4.28
N VAL A 388 -13.04 -11.46 2.97
CA VAL A 388 -13.53 -12.63 2.23
C VAL A 388 -12.51 -12.93 1.12
N ASN A 389 -11.92 -14.12 1.15
CA ASN A 389 -10.88 -14.57 0.20
C ASN A 389 -11.40 -15.65 -0.73
#